data_9328bb4ada200e10fb58e40dad792e51
#
_entry.id   9328bb4ada200e10fb58e40dad792e51
#
_cell.length_a   1.000
_cell.length_b   1.000
_cell.length_c   1.000
_cell.angle_alpha   90.00
_cell.angle_beta   90.00
_cell.angle_gamma   90.00
#
_symmetry.space_group_name_H-M   'P 1'
#
loop_
_entity.id
_entity.type
_entity.pdbx_description
1 polymer ?
#
loop_
_entity_poly.entity_id
_entity_poly.type
_entity_poly.pdbx_seq_one_letter_code
_entity_poly.pdbx_strand_id
1 'polypeptide(L)'
;MLDYRIRRPLKERGTTPVLFLLHGYGSHEEDLYSFANYLPEEYLIISLRAPLTLGFGGYAWYSIHFNEQQDKWSDDAEAKTAQEIILYNIDYHLEQFKLEGQKVSLLGFSQGAILSWAVGLSHPERIDKIIALSGYVNEDIFGYAKEGLDQLRIFSSHGNEDPTLPVDWARKGI
;
A
#
# COMPACT_ATOMS: atom_id res chain seq x y z
N MET A 1 5.70 -1.13 -15.58
CA MET A 1 5.25 -2.23 -14.69
C MET A 1 6.33 -2.48 -13.66
N LEU A 2 5.96 -2.65 -12.40
CA LEU A 2 6.90 -2.95 -11.32
C LEU A 2 7.27 -4.44 -11.29
N ASP A 3 8.41 -4.77 -10.68
CA ASP A 3 8.71 -6.13 -10.27
C ASP A 3 7.75 -6.56 -9.14
N TYR A 4 7.45 -7.85 -9.04
CA TYR A 4 6.47 -8.34 -8.07
C TYR A 4 6.69 -9.81 -7.70
N ARG A 5 6.03 -10.23 -6.60
CA ARG A 5 5.79 -11.63 -6.25
C ARG A 5 4.30 -11.93 -6.29
N ILE A 6 3.96 -13.17 -6.60
CA ILE A 6 2.56 -13.56 -6.74
C ILE A 6 2.30 -14.91 -6.09
N ARG A 7 1.22 -15.00 -5.30
CA ARG A 7 0.60 -16.25 -4.88
C ARG A 7 -0.78 -16.34 -5.52
N ARG A 8 -0.96 -17.30 -6.41
CA ARG A 8 -2.28 -17.62 -6.96
C ARG A 8 -3.20 -18.19 -5.87
N PRO A 9 -4.52 -18.06 -6.00
CA PRO A 9 -5.45 -18.72 -5.09
C PRO A 9 -5.15 -20.23 -4.99
N LEU A 10 -5.13 -20.75 -3.77
CA LEU A 10 -4.98 -22.19 -3.51
C LEU A 10 -6.34 -22.88 -3.48
N LYS A 11 -7.42 -22.10 -3.30
CA LYS A 11 -8.82 -22.54 -3.36
C LYS A 11 -9.62 -21.56 -4.22
N GLU A 12 -10.36 -22.10 -5.19
CA GLU A 12 -11.29 -21.31 -5.99
C GLU A 12 -12.65 -21.23 -5.27
N ARG A 13 -13.17 -19.99 -5.15
CA ARG A 13 -14.49 -19.71 -4.57
C ARG A 13 -15.17 -18.60 -5.38
N GLY A 14 -15.82 -18.96 -6.47
CA GLY A 14 -16.59 -17.99 -7.26
C GLY A 14 -15.75 -16.76 -7.67
N THR A 15 -15.91 -15.65 -6.97
CA THR A 15 -15.09 -14.45 -7.17
C THR A 15 -13.76 -14.55 -6.42
N THR A 16 -12.65 -14.33 -7.11
CA THR A 16 -11.30 -14.35 -6.52
C THR A 16 -10.98 -12.98 -5.89
N PRO A 17 -10.90 -12.85 -4.57
CA PRO A 17 -10.48 -11.59 -3.97
C PRO A 17 -9.00 -11.32 -4.23
N VAL A 18 -8.64 -10.06 -4.44
CA VAL A 18 -7.26 -9.64 -4.76
C VAL A 18 -6.69 -8.79 -3.63
N LEU A 19 -5.46 -9.11 -3.22
CA LEU A 19 -4.72 -8.38 -2.20
C LEU A 19 -3.37 -7.93 -2.75
N PHE A 20 -3.14 -6.62 -2.76
CA PHE A 20 -1.83 -6.05 -3.04
C PHE A 20 -1.07 -5.76 -1.75
N LEU A 21 0.21 -6.10 -1.72
CA LEU A 21 1.12 -5.86 -0.61
C LEU A 21 2.09 -4.75 -1.00
N LEU A 22 2.21 -3.72 -0.17
CA LEU A 22 3.05 -2.55 -0.36
C LEU A 22 4.06 -2.44 0.80
N HIS A 23 5.32 -2.75 0.54
CA HIS A 23 6.38 -2.77 1.56
C HIS A 23 6.77 -1.37 2.05
N GLY A 24 7.52 -1.30 3.15
CA GLY A 24 8.06 -0.07 3.72
C GLY A 24 9.32 0.43 3.01
N TYR A 25 9.77 1.63 3.39
CA TYR A 25 11.02 2.24 2.92
C TYR A 25 12.22 1.34 3.22
N GLY A 26 13.09 1.14 2.23
CA GLY A 26 14.29 0.32 2.36
C GLY A 26 14.06 -1.18 2.26
N SER A 27 12.82 -1.63 2.05
CA SER A 27 12.45 -3.03 1.92
C SER A 27 12.25 -3.45 0.45
N HIS A 28 11.59 -4.55 0.18
CA HIS A 28 11.37 -5.12 -1.14
C HIS A 28 10.12 -6.02 -1.17
N GLU A 29 9.77 -6.54 -2.33
CA GLU A 29 8.55 -7.34 -2.56
C GLU A 29 8.49 -8.66 -1.80
N GLU A 30 9.62 -9.20 -1.33
CA GLU A 30 9.63 -10.46 -0.56
C GLU A 30 9.22 -10.26 0.92
N ASP A 31 9.33 -9.04 1.44
CA ASP A 31 9.12 -8.74 2.86
C ASP A 31 7.69 -9.13 3.28
N LEU A 32 6.68 -8.37 2.90
CA LEU A 32 5.30 -8.69 3.23
C LEU A 32 4.81 -9.98 2.55
N TYR A 33 5.42 -10.36 1.42
CA TYR A 33 5.11 -11.63 0.76
C TYR A 33 5.42 -12.85 1.63
N SER A 34 6.35 -12.73 2.59
CA SER A 34 6.63 -13.77 3.57
C SER A 34 5.39 -14.20 4.37
N PHE A 35 4.38 -13.32 4.51
CA PHE A 35 3.10 -13.61 5.16
C PHE A 35 2.09 -14.32 4.26
N ALA A 36 2.36 -14.47 2.96
CA ALA A 36 1.38 -15.00 2.00
C ALA A 36 0.80 -16.36 2.41
N ASN A 37 1.60 -17.23 3.04
CA ASN A 37 1.16 -18.55 3.49
C ASN A 37 0.23 -18.50 4.73
N TYR A 38 0.16 -17.37 5.43
CA TYR A 38 -0.72 -17.16 6.59
C TYR A 38 -2.00 -16.41 6.21
N LEU A 39 -2.07 -15.90 4.97
CA LEU A 39 -3.23 -15.20 4.45
C LEU A 39 -4.24 -16.20 3.83
N PRO A 40 -5.53 -15.84 3.77
CA PRO A 40 -6.57 -16.76 3.28
C PRO A 40 -6.25 -17.34 1.91
N GLU A 41 -6.52 -18.63 1.73
CA GLU A 41 -6.12 -19.42 0.56
C GLU A 41 -6.83 -19.00 -0.74
N GLU A 42 -8.00 -18.37 -0.63
CA GLU A 42 -8.79 -17.88 -1.76
C GLU A 42 -8.27 -16.60 -2.41
N TYR A 43 -7.36 -15.88 -1.76
CA TYR A 43 -6.84 -14.62 -2.28
C TYR A 43 -5.79 -14.84 -3.38
N LEU A 44 -5.91 -14.05 -4.45
CA LEU A 44 -4.79 -13.70 -5.32
C LEU A 44 -3.98 -12.64 -4.60
N ILE A 45 -2.72 -12.93 -4.27
CA ILE A 45 -1.83 -12.03 -3.54
C ILE A 45 -0.73 -11.55 -4.49
N ILE A 46 -0.54 -10.24 -4.57
CA ILE A 46 0.46 -9.60 -5.42
C ILE A 46 1.26 -8.63 -4.55
N SER A 47 2.55 -8.91 -4.37
CA SER A 47 3.46 -8.05 -3.62
C SER A 47 4.33 -7.26 -4.60
N LEU A 48 4.18 -5.94 -4.60
CA LEU A 48 4.87 -5.05 -5.53
C LEU A 48 6.21 -4.60 -4.95
N ARG A 49 7.24 -4.48 -5.82
CA ARG A 49 8.48 -3.79 -5.51
C ARG A 49 8.34 -2.31 -5.84
N ALA A 50 8.70 -1.44 -4.92
CA ALA A 50 8.72 0.00 -5.13
C ALA A 50 9.74 0.42 -6.21
N PRO A 51 9.54 1.57 -6.91
CA PRO A 51 10.32 1.90 -8.11
C PRO A 51 11.72 2.46 -7.84
N LEU A 52 11.96 3.09 -6.68
CA LEU A 52 13.22 3.75 -6.37
C LEU A 52 14.21 2.79 -5.71
N THR A 53 15.40 2.64 -6.27
CA THR A 53 16.46 1.81 -5.70
C THR A 53 17.27 2.62 -4.69
N LEU A 54 17.44 2.11 -3.47
CA LEU A 54 18.18 2.76 -2.38
C LEU A 54 19.59 2.18 -2.16
N GLY A 55 20.02 1.20 -2.96
CA GLY A 55 21.21 0.41 -2.70
C GLY A 55 20.98 -0.74 -1.72
N PHE A 56 21.98 -1.62 -1.59
CA PHE A 56 21.95 -2.82 -0.72
C PHE A 56 20.68 -3.69 -0.84
N GLY A 57 19.98 -3.65 -1.99
CA GLY A 57 18.77 -4.41 -2.25
C GLY A 57 17.49 -3.81 -1.67
N GLY A 58 17.53 -2.59 -1.15
CA GLY A 58 16.37 -1.86 -0.64
C GLY A 58 15.73 -0.96 -1.69
N TYR A 59 14.42 -0.75 -1.56
CA TYR A 59 13.60 0.07 -2.46
C TYR A 59 12.69 1.02 -1.69
N ALA A 60 12.24 2.08 -2.35
CA ALA A 60 11.31 3.06 -1.79
C ALA A 60 10.26 3.48 -2.82
N TRP A 61 9.08 3.85 -2.32
CA TRP A 61 8.01 4.38 -3.15
C TRP A 61 8.24 5.84 -3.52
N TYR A 62 8.82 6.59 -2.59
CA TYR A 62 9.21 7.99 -2.73
C TYR A 62 10.38 8.32 -1.81
N SER A 63 11.12 9.36 -2.14
CA SER A 63 12.29 9.80 -1.39
C SER A 63 11.93 10.37 -0.02
N ILE A 64 12.80 10.13 0.95
CA ILE A 64 12.76 10.77 2.26
C ILE A 64 14.03 11.58 2.38
N HIS A 65 13.88 12.87 2.66
CA HIS A 65 15.00 13.81 2.81
C HIS A 65 15.20 14.16 4.27
N PHE A 66 16.42 14.54 4.61
CA PHE A 66 16.80 15.01 5.94
C PHE A 66 17.56 16.33 5.78
N ASN A 67 17.22 17.33 6.60
CA ASN A 67 18.03 18.56 6.67
C ASN A 67 19.20 18.40 7.65
N GLU A 68 20.00 19.46 7.80
CA GLU A 68 21.15 19.49 8.73
C GLU A 68 20.74 19.32 10.21
N GLN A 69 19.49 19.65 10.55
CA GLN A 69 18.90 19.50 11.87
C GLN A 69 18.25 18.12 12.07
N GLN A 70 18.37 17.24 11.06
CA GLN A 70 17.71 15.91 11.02
C GLN A 70 16.18 15.94 10.95
N ASP A 71 15.57 17.08 10.62
CA ASP A 71 14.16 17.11 10.29
C ASP A 71 13.93 16.32 8.99
N LYS A 72 12.92 15.49 9.03
CA LYS A 72 12.58 14.54 7.97
C LYS A 72 11.36 15.04 7.20
N TRP A 73 11.45 15.05 5.86
CA TRP A 73 10.28 15.27 5.02
C TRP A 73 10.25 14.30 3.84
N SER A 74 9.06 13.98 3.39
CA SER A 74 8.81 13.15 2.19
C SER A 74 8.76 14.02 0.93
N ASP A 75 9.11 13.43 -0.20
CA ASP A 75 8.84 14.01 -1.50
C ASP A 75 7.38 13.73 -1.88
N ASP A 76 6.51 14.74 -1.72
CA ASP A 76 5.08 14.60 -1.96
C ASP A 76 4.74 14.45 -3.46
N ALA A 77 5.57 14.99 -4.36
CA ALA A 77 5.38 14.82 -5.80
C ALA A 77 5.69 13.37 -6.22
N GLU A 78 6.79 12.80 -5.69
CA GLU A 78 7.09 11.39 -5.90
C GLU A 78 6.03 10.49 -5.26
N ALA A 79 5.50 10.84 -4.08
CA ALA A 79 4.43 10.09 -3.43
C ALA A 79 3.12 10.08 -4.24
N LYS A 80 2.76 11.19 -4.89
CA LYS A 80 1.64 11.26 -5.83
C LYS A 80 1.89 10.37 -7.06
N THR A 81 3.09 10.44 -7.63
CA THR A 81 3.50 9.57 -8.74
C THR A 81 3.46 8.09 -8.36
N ALA A 82 3.87 7.75 -7.14
CA ALA A 82 3.82 6.37 -6.64
C ALA A 82 2.37 5.83 -6.57
N GLN A 83 1.39 6.66 -6.23
CA GLN A 83 -0.03 6.26 -6.25
C GLN A 83 -0.49 5.91 -7.67
N GLU A 84 -0.13 6.73 -8.67
CA GLU A 84 -0.45 6.46 -10.08
C GLU A 84 0.19 5.15 -10.55
N ILE A 85 1.44 4.90 -10.15
CA ILE A 85 2.14 3.64 -10.46
C ILE A 85 1.44 2.45 -9.81
N ILE A 86 1.00 2.56 -8.56
CA ILE A 86 0.25 1.50 -7.87
C ILE A 86 -1.07 1.23 -8.60
N LEU A 87 -1.85 2.26 -8.93
CA LEU A 87 -3.10 2.13 -9.65
C LEU A 87 -2.91 1.47 -11.03
N TYR A 88 -1.88 1.87 -11.77
CA TYR A 88 -1.52 1.23 -13.04
C TYR A 88 -1.21 -0.28 -12.88
N ASN A 89 -0.46 -0.65 -11.82
CA ASN A 89 -0.16 -2.05 -11.57
C ASN A 89 -1.39 -2.85 -11.12
N ILE A 90 -2.32 -2.22 -10.39
CA ILE A 90 -3.62 -2.84 -10.06
C ILE A 90 -4.37 -3.17 -11.36
N ASP A 91 -4.53 -2.21 -12.27
CA ASP A 91 -5.23 -2.42 -13.55
C ASP A 91 -4.57 -3.52 -14.38
N TYR A 92 -3.24 -3.45 -14.53
CA TYR A 92 -2.48 -4.45 -15.26
C TYR A 92 -2.73 -5.87 -14.74
N HIS A 93 -2.65 -6.07 -13.43
CA HIS A 93 -2.84 -7.41 -12.87
C HIS A 93 -4.30 -7.87 -12.93
N LEU A 94 -5.27 -6.99 -12.71
CA LEU A 94 -6.68 -7.33 -12.88
C LEU A 94 -6.97 -7.79 -14.32
N GLU A 95 -6.42 -7.12 -15.33
CA GLU A 95 -6.54 -7.52 -16.74
C GLU A 95 -5.88 -8.90 -16.97
N GLN A 96 -4.65 -9.13 -16.49
CA GLN A 96 -3.96 -10.42 -16.66
C GLN A 96 -4.70 -11.61 -16.07
N PHE A 97 -5.49 -11.37 -15.01
CA PHE A 97 -6.30 -12.42 -14.35
C PHE A 97 -7.78 -12.40 -14.74
N LYS A 98 -8.19 -11.53 -15.68
CA LYS A 98 -9.59 -11.37 -16.12
C LYS A 98 -10.53 -11.01 -14.96
N LEU A 99 -10.10 -10.07 -14.13
CA LEU A 99 -10.78 -9.57 -12.94
C LEU A 99 -11.08 -8.06 -13.03
N GLU A 100 -11.18 -7.53 -14.25
CA GLU A 100 -11.40 -6.10 -14.53
C GLU A 100 -12.68 -5.61 -13.83
N GLY A 101 -12.60 -4.40 -13.28
CA GLY A 101 -13.71 -3.78 -12.56
C GLY A 101 -13.91 -4.28 -11.12
N GLN A 102 -13.15 -5.28 -10.67
CA GLN A 102 -13.20 -5.74 -9.30
C GLN A 102 -12.44 -4.80 -8.37
N LYS A 103 -13.01 -4.51 -7.19
CA LYS A 103 -12.28 -3.83 -6.11
C LYS A 103 -11.19 -4.74 -5.53
N VAL A 104 -10.06 -4.14 -5.14
CA VAL A 104 -8.94 -4.85 -4.53
C VAL A 104 -8.75 -4.44 -3.07
N SER A 105 -8.02 -5.24 -2.31
CA SER A 105 -7.57 -4.89 -0.97
C SER A 105 -6.10 -4.46 -1.02
N LEU A 106 -5.72 -3.50 -0.17
CA LEU A 106 -4.34 -3.06 0.02
C LEU A 106 -3.88 -3.42 1.43
N LEU A 107 -2.71 -4.03 1.56
CA LEU A 107 -2.00 -4.19 2.82
C LEU A 107 -0.66 -3.49 2.68
N GLY A 108 -0.45 -2.46 3.47
CA GLY A 108 0.78 -1.69 3.46
C GLY A 108 1.46 -1.64 4.82
N PHE A 109 2.79 -1.56 4.80
CA PHE A 109 3.61 -1.30 5.98
C PHE A 109 4.37 0.01 5.83
N SER A 110 4.37 0.86 6.87
CA SER A 110 5.10 2.13 6.91
C SER A 110 4.80 3.01 5.68
N GLN A 111 5.78 3.28 4.81
CA GLN A 111 5.58 4.03 3.56
C GLN A 111 4.49 3.43 2.67
N GLY A 112 4.43 2.10 2.56
CA GLY A 112 3.37 1.40 1.85
C GLY A 112 1.99 1.55 2.50
N ALA A 113 1.92 1.69 3.83
CA ALA A 113 0.66 1.96 4.55
C ALA A 113 0.16 3.39 4.27
N ILE A 114 1.06 4.38 4.25
CA ILE A 114 0.74 5.77 3.90
C ILE A 114 0.15 5.84 2.49
N LEU A 115 0.75 5.12 1.52
CA LEU A 115 0.22 5.05 0.16
C LEU A 115 -1.09 4.25 0.07
N SER A 116 -1.26 3.20 0.87
CA SER A 116 -2.54 2.47 0.94
C SER A 116 -3.69 3.37 1.40
N TRP A 117 -3.44 4.23 2.40
CA TRP A 117 -4.38 5.27 2.81
C TRP A 117 -4.69 6.24 1.67
N ALA A 118 -3.66 6.80 1.04
CA ALA A 118 -3.81 7.78 -0.02
C ALA A 118 -4.62 7.23 -1.21
N VAL A 119 -4.26 6.04 -1.70
CA VAL A 119 -4.96 5.37 -2.82
C VAL A 119 -6.41 5.05 -2.44
N GLY A 120 -6.63 4.47 -1.26
CA GLY A 120 -7.98 4.05 -0.85
C GLY A 120 -8.93 5.21 -0.59
N LEU A 121 -8.44 6.31 0.02
CA LEU A 121 -9.25 7.50 0.29
C LEU A 121 -9.50 8.36 -0.95
N SER A 122 -8.63 8.26 -1.97
CA SER A 122 -8.83 8.93 -3.27
C SER A 122 -9.71 8.11 -4.22
N HIS A 123 -9.67 6.78 -4.14
CA HIS A 123 -10.30 5.85 -5.09
C HIS A 123 -11.10 4.73 -4.40
N PRO A 124 -12.09 5.07 -3.54
CA PRO A 124 -12.87 4.06 -2.80
C PRO A 124 -13.73 3.18 -3.73
N GLU A 125 -13.96 3.62 -4.98
CA GLU A 125 -14.62 2.81 -6.01
C GLU A 125 -13.76 1.64 -6.48
N ARG A 126 -12.44 1.70 -6.26
CA ARG A 126 -11.46 0.70 -6.68
C ARG A 126 -10.96 -0.18 -5.53
N ILE A 127 -11.06 0.33 -4.30
CA ILE A 127 -10.52 -0.31 -3.11
C ILE A 127 -11.64 -0.82 -2.23
N ASP A 128 -11.52 -2.10 -1.82
CA ASP A 128 -12.46 -2.76 -0.90
C ASP A 128 -12.00 -2.63 0.56
N LYS A 129 -10.69 -2.84 0.79
CA LYS A 129 -10.10 -2.80 2.14
C LYS A 129 -8.75 -2.12 2.14
N ILE A 130 -8.49 -1.41 3.23
CA ILE A 130 -7.15 -0.94 3.61
C ILE A 130 -6.73 -1.67 4.88
N ILE A 131 -5.55 -2.29 4.86
CA ILE A 131 -4.86 -2.82 6.03
C ILE A 131 -3.56 -2.03 6.16
N ALA A 132 -3.56 -1.05 7.06
CA ALA A 132 -2.46 -0.12 7.27
C ALA A 132 -1.68 -0.48 8.53
N LEU A 133 -0.43 -0.92 8.37
CA LEU A 133 0.45 -1.30 9.46
C LEU A 133 1.52 -0.23 9.62
N SER A 134 1.59 0.40 10.79
CA SER A 134 2.59 1.45 11.14
C SER A 134 2.68 2.57 10.10
N GLY A 135 1.54 3.12 9.70
CA GLY A 135 1.43 4.25 8.79
C GLY A 135 0.45 5.30 9.31
N TYR A 136 0.28 6.38 8.59
CA TYR A 136 -0.64 7.47 8.92
C TYR A 136 -1.28 8.05 7.66
N VAL A 137 -2.35 8.82 7.83
CA VAL A 137 -3.00 9.57 6.74
C VAL A 137 -2.19 10.85 6.49
N ASN A 138 -1.57 10.94 5.32
CA ASN A 138 -0.86 12.14 4.85
C ASN A 138 -1.72 12.90 3.84
N GLU A 139 -2.42 13.94 4.28
CA GLU A 139 -3.35 14.70 3.46
C GLU A 139 -2.68 15.55 2.36
N ASP A 140 -1.36 15.77 2.44
CA ASP A 140 -0.61 16.55 1.46
C ASP A 140 -0.41 15.80 0.13
N ILE A 141 -0.53 14.47 0.16
CA ILE A 141 -0.25 13.62 -1.01
C ILE A 141 -1.51 13.16 -1.75
N PHE A 142 -2.72 13.41 -1.24
CA PHE A 142 -3.96 12.97 -1.89
C PHE A 142 -5.12 13.93 -1.64
N GLY A 143 -6.24 13.69 -2.34
CA GLY A 143 -7.52 14.35 -2.09
C GLY A 143 -8.59 13.31 -1.76
N TYR A 144 -9.44 13.59 -0.80
CA TYR A 144 -10.56 12.72 -0.48
C TYR A 144 -11.53 12.59 -1.65
N ALA A 145 -11.97 11.37 -1.93
CA ALA A 145 -13.09 11.14 -2.84
C ALA A 145 -14.36 11.80 -2.27
N LYS A 146 -15.23 12.28 -3.17
CA LYS A 146 -16.50 12.90 -2.76
C LYS A 146 -17.53 11.90 -2.29
N GLU A 147 -17.45 10.65 -2.74
CA GLU A 147 -18.42 9.58 -2.50
C GLU A 147 -17.70 8.24 -2.30
N GLY A 148 -18.38 7.29 -1.67
CA GLY A 148 -17.91 5.90 -1.56
C GLY A 148 -17.00 5.60 -0.37
N LEU A 149 -16.61 6.59 0.43
CA LEU A 149 -15.78 6.39 1.62
C LEU A 149 -16.46 5.51 2.69
N ASP A 150 -17.78 5.57 2.77
CA ASP A 150 -18.63 4.77 3.67
C ASP A 150 -18.59 3.26 3.38
N GLN A 151 -18.19 2.88 2.18
CA GLN A 151 -18.05 1.48 1.77
C GLN A 151 -16.65 0.91 2.04
N LEU A 152 -15.67 1.77 2.31
CA LEU A 152 -14.29 1.38 2.51
C LEU A 152 -14.11 0.71 3.88
N ARG A 153 -13.59 -0.50 3.89
CA ARG A 153 -13.30 -1.24 5.12
C ARG A 153 -11.85 -1.02 5.52
N ILE A 154 -11.61 -0.62 6.75
CA ILE A 154 -10.29 -0.20 7.20
C ILE A 154 -9.89 -0.97 8.46
N PHE A 155 -8.66 -1.48 8.45
CA PHE A 155 -7.95 -1.92 9.64
C PHE A 155 -6.64 -1.16 9.73
N SER A 156 -6.37 -0.54 10.88
CA SER A 156 -5.12 0.16 11.16
C SER A 156 -4.50 -0.35 12.45
N SER A 157 -3.19 -0.55 12.45
CA SER A 157 -2.43 -0.93 13.63
C SER A 157 -1.13 -0.14 13.69
N HIS A 158 -0.75 0.32 14.88
CA HIS A 158 0.45 1.12 15.09
C HIS A 158 1.09 0.80 16.46
N GLY A 159 2.42 0.75 16.49
CA GLY A 159 3.16 0.58 17.74
C GLY A 159 3.11 1.86 18.60
N ASN A 160 2.74 1.74 19.89
CA ASN A 160 2.68 2.89 20.79
C ASN A 160 4.05 3.58 20.99
N GLU A 161 5.13 2.83 20.82
CA GLU A 161 6.50 3.28 21.01
C GLU A 161 7.30 3.28 19.70
N ASP A 162 6.62 3.48 18.55
CA ASP A 162 7.28 3.56 17.24
C ASP A 162 8.18 4.81 17.21
N PRO A 163 9.52 4.62 17.11
CA PRO A 163 10.46 5.75 17.13
C PRO A 163 10.55 6.47 15.78
N THR A 164 10.03 5.87 14.72
CA THR A 164 10.15 6.36 13.33
C THR A 164 8.93 7.17 12.91
N LEU A 165 7.75 6.67 13.24
CA LEU A 165 6.46 7.29 12.97
C LEU A 165 5.67 7.36 14.28
N PRO A 166 5.62 8.52 14.95
CA PRO A 166 4.90 8.67 16.22
C PRO A 166 3.44 8.24 16.10
N VAL A 167 2.95 7.45 17.07
CA VAL A 167 1.56 6.94 17.09
C VAL A 167 0.50 8.04 16.99
N ASP A 168 0.82 9.24 17.46
CA ASP A 168 -0.10 10.39 17.39
C ASP A 168 -0.36 10.85 15.95
N TRP A 169 0.55 10.56 15.00
CA TRP A 169 0.30 10.80 13.58
C TRP A 169 -0.75 9.83 13.02
N ALA A 170 -0.69 8.56 13.43
CA ALA A 170 -1.68 7.57 13.04
C ALA A 170 -3.07 7.88 13.63
N ARG A 171 -3.13 8.38 14.87
CA ARG A 171 -4.39 8.74 15.56
C ARG A 171 -5.13 9.93 14.96
N LYS A 172 -4.42 10.84 14.27
CA LYS A 172 -5.04 12.03 13.65
C LYS A 172 -5.86 11.72 12.40
N GLY A 173 -5.62 10.59 11.77
CA GLY A 173 -6.28 10.19 10.51
C GLY A 173 -7.44 9.20 10.68
N ILE A 174 -7.88 8.95 11.92
CA ILE A 174 -8.93 7.96 12.24
C ILE A 174 -10.14 8.65 12.83
#